data_2ed7acb639eca21af16ba2f25e277333
#
_entry.id   2ed7acb639eca21af16ba2f25e277333
#
_cell.length_a   1.000
_cell.length_b   1.000
_cell.length_c   1.000
_cell.angle_alpha   90.00
_cell.angle_beta   90.00
_cell.angle_gamma   90.00
#
_symmetry.space_group_name_H-M   'P 1'
#
loop_
_entity.id
_entity.type
_entity.pdbx_description
1 polymer ?
#
loop_
_entity_poly.entity_id
_entity_poly.type
_entity_poly.pdbx_seq_one_letter_code
_entity_poly.pdbx_strand_id
1 'polypeptide(L)'
;MTASLTPGAKFRAAVAAERPLQVVGAINAYAALLAEHSGFQALYLSGGGVAASSCGIPDLGITTLEDVLVDARRITDVTPLPLLVDIDTGWGGAFNIARAVRALTRAGVAAVHIEDQVMQKRCGHRPGKAIVSQTEMVDRVKAAVDARIDPEFVIMARTDALQAEGLQAAIDRACACVEAGADMIFPEAMTQLDQYAAFAKAVHVPILANITEFGATPLFSVDELRDVGVGLALYPLSAFRAMAQAALGVYGAIRQDGHQKNVLNVMQPRMELYEHLGYHAFEQKLDALFAEGK
;
A
#
# COMPACT_ATOMS: atom_id res chain seq x y z
N MET A 1 -17.02 1.04 -27.86
CA MET A 1 -16.22 0.44 -26.78
C MET A 1 -15.87 1.59 -25.85
N THR A 2 -16.44 1.62 -24.65
CA THR A 2 -16.03 2.57 -23.61
C THR A 2 -14.58 2.23 -23.26
N ALA A 3 -13.65 3.19 -23.38
CA ALA A 3 -12.28 3.01 -22.96
C ALA A 3 -12.27 2.58 -21.47
N SER A 4 -11.57 1.50 -21.13
CA SER A 4 -11.41 1.10 -19.73
C SER A 4 -10.63 2.18 -19.01
N LEU A 5 -11.06 2.51 -17.79
CA LEU A 5 -10.33 3.47 -16.94
C LEU A 5 -8.89 2.98 -16.70
N THR A 6 -7.94 3.91 -16.71
CA THR A 6 -6.56 3.61 -16.29
C THR A 6 -6.53 3.22 -14.81
N PRO A 7 -5.49 2.51 -14.32
CA PRO A 7 -5.35 2.20 -12.90
C PRO A 7 -5.44 3.44 -12.00
N GLY A 8 -4.78 4.55 -12.38
CA GLY A 8 -4.85 5.83 -11.66
C GLY A 8 -6.27 6.39 -11.60
N ALA A 9 -7.00 6.38 -12.73
CA ALA A 9 -8.39 6.82 -12.77
C ALA A 9 -9.31 5.95 -11.89
N LYS A 10 -9.08 4.63 -11.83
CA LYS A 10 -9.80 3.72 -10.93
C LYS A 10 -9.56 4.08 -9.46
N PHE A 11 -8.31 4.38 -9.09
CA PHE A 11 -7.98 4.76 -7.73
C PHE A 11 -8.68 6.06 -7.31
N ARG A 12 -8.63 7.07 -8.16
CA ARG A 12 -9.35 8.35 -7.95
C ARG A 12 -10.86 8.14 -7.83
N ALA A 13 -11.43 7.30 -8.67
CA ALA A 13 -12.86 6.96 -8.62
C ALA A 13 -13.23 6.26 -7.31
N ALA A 14 -12.40 5.32 -6.83
CA ALA A 14 -12.61 4.64 -5.54
C ALA A 14 -12.57 5.63 -4.37
N VAL A 15 -11.59 6.55 -4.33
CA VAL A 15 -11.49 7.61 -3.30
C VAL A 15 -12.70 8.55 -3.33
N ALA A 16 -13.28 8.79 -4.50
CA ALA A 16 -14.48 9.62 -4.62
C ALA A 16 -15.76 8.90 -4.16
N ALA A 17 -15.83 7.58 -4.39
CA ALA A 17 -17.01 6.77 -4.10
C ALA A 17 -17.12 6.34 -2.63
N GLU A 18 -15.99 6.08 -1.97
CA GLU A 18 -15.93 5.63 -0.57
C GLU A 18 -15.10 6.60 0.27
N ARG A 19 -15.64 7.09 1.37
CA ARG A 19 -14.99 8.11 2.23
C ARG A 19 -15.16 7.79 3.71
N PRO A 20 -14.06 7.45 4.40
CA PRO A 20 -12.70 7.15 3.91
C PRO A 20 -12.71 5.88 3.06
N LEU A 21 -11.93 5.87 1.96
CA LEU A 21 -11.65 4.64 1.22
C LEU A 21 -10.82 3.71 2.10
N GLN A 22 -11.31 2.50 2.33
CA GLN A 22 -10.54 1.48 3.03
C GLN A 22 -9.53 0.83 2.07
N VAL A 23 -8.24 1.04 2.33
CA VAL A 23 -7.13 0.49 1.54
C VAL A 23 -6.43 -0.59 2.37
N VAL A 24 -6.36 -1.82 1.86
CA VAL A 24 -5.82 -2.96 2.62
C VAL A 24 -4.52 -3.47 2.00
N GLY A 25 -3.58 -3.84 2.86
CA GLY A 25 -2.29 -4.39 2.45
C GLY A 25 -2.39 -5.80 1.89
N ALA A 26 -1.81 -6.01 0.71
CA ALA A 26 -1.64 -7.31 0.07
C ALA A 26 -0.15 -7.55 -0.17
N ILE A 27 0.41 -8.62 0.43
CA ILE A 27 1.84 -8.95 0.34
C ILE A 27 2.18 -9.83 -0.88
N ASN A 28 1.19 -10.37 -1.56
CA ASN A 28 1.34 -11.21 -2.74
C ASN A 28 0.02 -11.27 -3.53
N ALA A 29 0.06 -11.93 -4.68
CA ALA A 29 -1.10 -12.07 -5.57
C ALA A 29 -2.30 -12.75 -4.88
N TYR A 30 -2.08 -13.80 -4.09
CA TYR A 30 -3.19 -14.49 -3.43
C TYR A 30 -3.86 -13.63 -2.34
N ALA A 31 -3.08 -12.88 -1.58
CA ALA A 31 -3.62 -11.90 -0.63
C ALA A 31 -4.46 -10.81 -1.33
N ALA A 32 -4.08 -10.41 -2.56
CA ALA A 32 -4.85 -9.47 -3.36
C ALA A 32 -6.22 -10.04 -3.78
N LEU A 33 -6.28 -11.31 -4.20
CA LEU A 33 -7.55 -12.00 -4.51
C LEU A 33 -8.45 -12.11 -3.28
N LEU A 34 -7.90 -12.41 -2.11
CA LEU A 34 -8.65 -12.47 -0.86
C LEU A 34 -9.23 -11.10 -0.48
N ALA A 35 -8.47 -10.03 -0.66
CA ALA A 35 -8.93 -8.67 -0.42
C ALA A 35 -10.05 -8.26 -1.39
N GLU A 36 -9.92 -8.57 -2.69
CA GLU A 36 -10.96 -8.36 -3.68
C GLU A 36 -12.25 -9.11 -3.32
N HIS A 37 -12.12 -10.39 -2.99
CA HIS A 37 -13.26 -11.22 -2.56
C HIS A 37 -13.94 -10.68 -1.30
N SER A 38 -13.19 -10.05 -0.41
CA SER A 38 -13.70 -9.40 0.80
C SER A 38 -14.38 -8.04 0.53
N GLY A 39 -14.40 -7.57 -0.73
CA GLY A 39 -15.12 -6.37 -1.16
C GLY A 39 -14.31 -5.06 -1.09
N PHE A 40 -13.01 -5.10 -0.82
CA PHE A 40 -12.16 -3.91 -0.87
C PHE A 40 -12.09 -3.34 -2.29
N GLN A 41 -11.97 -2.00 -2.38
CA GLN A 41 -11.95 -1.28 -3.65
C GLN A 41 -10.55 -0.78 -4.04
N ALA A 42 -9.57 -0.92 -3.17
CA ALA A 42 -8.16 -0.58 -3.41
C ALA A 42 -7.23 -1.40 -2.54
N LEU A 43 -6.03 -1.63 -3.06
CA LEU A 43 -4.96 -2.41 -2.43
C LEU A 43 -3.75 -1.56 -2.12
N TYR A 44 -2.93 -2.04 -1.20
CA TYR A 44 -1.65 -1.44 -0.84
C TYR A 44 -0.52 -2.47 -0.84
N LEU A 45 0.61 -2.13 -1.44
CA LEU A 45 1.87 -2.88 -1.32
C LEU A 45 2.85 -2.08 -0.48
N SER A 46 3.08 -2.54 0.75
CA SER A 46 4.01 -1.94 1.71
C SER A 46 5.45 -2.27 1.38
N GLY A 47 6.35 -1.29 1.36
CA GLY A 47 7.80 -1.52 1.29
C GLY A 47 8.30 -2.40 2.44
N GLY A 48 7.86 -2.12 3.66
CA GLY A 48 8.13 -2.98 4.83
C GLY A 48 7.52 -4.37 4.71
N GLY A 49 6.36 -4.49 4.03
CA GLY A 49 5.75 -5.79 3.69
C GLY A 49 6.62 -6.60 2.73
N VAL A 50 7.12 -5.99 1.65
CA VAL A 50 8.04 -6.64 0.70
C VAL A 50 9.33 -7.04 1.41
N ALA A 51 9.94 -6.15 2.19
CA ALA A 51 11.15 -6.46 2.96
C ALA A 51 10.96 -7.70 3.84
N ALA A 52 9.88 -7.74 4.63
CA ALA A 52 9.64 -8.82 5.58
C ALA A 52 9.16 -10.12 4.91
N SER A 53 8.17 -10.05 3.99
CA SER A 53 7.53 -11.25 3.44
C SER A 53 8.28 -11.88 2.28
N SER A 54 8.79 -11.06 1.35
CA SER A 54 9.42 -11.54 0.12
C SER A 54 10.93 -11.72 0.27
N CYS A 55 11.60 -10.84 1.05
CA CYS A 55 13.05 -10.83 1.20
C CYS A 55 13.53 -11.37 2.56
N GLY A 56 12.68 -11.43 3.60
CA GLY A 56 13.06 -11.88 4.95
C GLY A 56 14.05 -10.94 5.65
N ILE A 57 14.00 -9.64 5.35
CA ILE A 57 14.89 -8.62 5.89
C ILE A 57 14.11 -7.51 6.61
N PRO A 58 14.76 -6.73 7.52
CA PRO A 58 14.11 -5.62 8.19
C PRO A 58 13.81 -4.44 7.26
N ASP A 59 12.76 -3.68 7.59
CA ASP A 59 12.34 -2.46 6.90
C ASP A 59 13.28 -1.27 7.24
N LEU A 60 14.40 -1.18 6.54
CA LEU A 60 15.47 -0.19 6.74
C LEU A 60 15.99 0.41 5.42
N GLY A 61 15.17 0.45 4.37
CA GLY A 61 15.58 0.96 3.04
C GLY A 61 16.58 0.04 2.33
N ILE A 62 16.53 -1.26 2.59
CA ILE A 62 17.45 -2.25 1.99
C ILE A 62 16.90 -2.78 0.66
N THR A 63 15.57 -2.81 0.50
CA THR A 63 14.91 -3.26 -0.73
C THR A 63 15.20 -2.33 -1.90
N THR A 64 15.15 -2.90 -3.08
CA THR A 64 15.35 -2.19 -4.36
C THR A 64 14.02 -2.00 -5.08
N LEU A 65 14.00 -1.15 -6.12
CA LEU A 65 12.86 -1.03 -7.03
C LEU A 65 12.43 -2.39 -7.61
N GLU A 66 13.36 -3.26 -7.97
CA GLU A 66 13.04 -4.57 -8.57
C GLU A 66 12.36 -5.51 -7.57
N ASP A 67 12.75 -5.49 -6.30
CA ASP A 67 12.06 -6.29 -5.27
C ASP A 67 10.59 -5.91 -5.18
N VAL A 68 10.28 -4.61 -5.19
CA VAL A 68 8.91 -4.10 -5.16
C VAL A 68 8.16 -4.37 -6.47
N LEU A 69 8.82 -4.21 -7.63
CA LEU A 69 8.22 -4.43 -8.95
C LEU A 69 7.79 -5.88 -9.16
N VAL A 70 8.54 -6.85 -8.62
CA VAL A 70 8.17 -8.27 -8.74
C VAL A 70 6.81 -8.54 -8.10
N ASP A 71 6.60 -8.06 -6.88
CA ASP A 71 5.34 -8.27 -6.17
C ASP A 71 4.22 -7.39 -6.76
N ALA A 72 4.51 -6.14 -7.13
CA ALA A 72 3.54 -5.26 -7.77
C ALA A 72 2.96 -5.88 -9.05
N ARG A 73 3.80 -6.42 -9.95
CA ARG A 73 3.37 -7.10 -11.18
C ARG A 73 2.47 -8.31 -10.89
N ARG A 74 2.86 -9.15 -9.93
CA ARG A 74 2.07 -10.34 -9.55
C ARG A 74 0.69 -9.96 -9.02
N ILE A 75 0.59 -8.85 -8.28
CA ILE A 75 -0.67 -8.35 -7.74
C ILE A 75 -1.54 -7.78 -8.86
N THR A 76 -1.00 -6.89 -9.70
CA THR A 76 -1.75 -6.23 -10.77
C THR A 76 -2.17 -7.19 -11.89
N ASP A 77 -1.50 -8.33 -12.04
CA ASP A 77 -1.86 -9.37 -13.03
C ASP A 77 -3.12 -10.17 -12.64
N VAL A 78 -3.44 -10.26 -11.35
CA VAL A 78 -4.52 -11.15 -10.88
C VAL A 78 -5.80 -10.42 -10.48
N THR A 79 -5.77 -9.10 -10.30
CA THR A 79 -6.93 -8.32 -9.86
C THR A 79 -7.03 -6.99 -10.61
N PRO A 80 -8.25 -6.53 -10.95
CA PRO A 80 -8.48 -5.21 -11.54
C PRO A 80 -8.44 -4.07 -10.53
N LEU A 81 -8.30 -4.36 -9.22
CA LEU A 81 -8.27 -3.35 -8.17
C LEU A 81 -7.05 -2.43 -8.30
N PRO A 82 -7.21 -1.12 -8.10
CA PRO A 82 -6.09 -0.19 -8.15
C PRO A 82 -5.15 -0.41 -6.97
N LEU A 83 -3.85 -0.43 -7.25
CA LEU A 83 -2.77 -0.68 -6.28
C LEU A 83 -2.04 0.61 -5.94
N LEU A 84 -1.97 0.96 -4.65
CA LEU A 84 -1.08 1.98 -4.09
C LEU A 84 0.21 1.29 -3.62
N VAL A 85 1.38 1.82 -4.01
CA VAL A 85 2.69 1.24 -3.69
C VAL A 85 3.55 2.20 -2.89
N ASP A 86 4.20 1.68 -1.86
CA ASP A 86 5.26 2.34 -1.10
C ASP A 86 6.56 2.35 -1.92
N ILE A 87 7.10 3.53 -2.20
CA ILE A 87 8.38 3.68 -2.88
C ILE A 87 9.49 4.25 -1.97
N ASP A 88 9.27 4.20 -0.65
CA ASP A 88 10.20 4.76 0.33
C ASP A 88 10.62 6.20 -0.06
N THR A 89 11.92 6.43 -0.23
CA THR A 89 12.49 7.70 -0.69
C THR A 89 12.74 7.77 -2.21
N GLY A 90 12.27 6.76 -2.97
CA GLY A 90 12.43 6.68 -4.44
C GLY A 90 13.73 6.03 -4.92
N TRP A 91 14.44 5.32 -4.03
CA TRP A 91 15.69 4.58 -4.32
C TRP A 91 16.82 5.41 -4.92
N GLY A 92 16.88 6.71 -4.60
CA GLY A 92 17.96 7.61 -5.02
C GLY A 92 17.49 9.00 -5.40
N GLY A 93 18.22 9.68 -6.30
CA GLY A 93 17.92 11.03 -6.74
C GLY A 93 16.75 11.11 -7.74
N ALA A 94 16.52 12.31 -8.31
CA ALA A 94 15.39 12.62 -9.20
C ALA A 94 15.21 11.61 -10.35
N PHE A 95 16.28 11.15 -10.97
CA PHE A 95 16.21 10.18 -12.09
C PHE A 95 15.86 8.75 -11.61
N ASN A 96 16.19 8.38 -10.37
CA ASN A 96 15.76 7.12 -9.79
C ASN A 96 14.25 7.17 -9.49
N ILE A 97 13.77 8.27 -8.93
CA ILE A 97 12.35 8.53 -8.69
C ILE A 97 11.57 8.46 -10.01
N ALA A 98 12.05 9.15 -11.05
CA ALA A 98 11.44 9.14 -12.37
C ALA A 98 11.39 7.72 -12.98
N ARG A 99 12.47 6.94 -12.83
CA ARG A 99 12.52 5.53 -13.26
C ARG A 99 11.49 4.70 -12.51
N ALA A 100 11.39 4.86 -11.19
CA ALA A 100 10.45 4.13 -10.34
C ALA A 100 8.99 4.39 -10.73
N VAL A 101 8.60 5.67 -10.86
CA VAL A 101 7.24 6.06 -11.28
C VAL A 101 6.88 5.45 -12.63
N ARG A 102 7.75 5.59 -13.64
CA ARG A 102 7.50 5.02 -14.98
C ARG A 102 7.42 3.50 -14.98
N ALA A 103 8.28 2.82 -14.22
CA ALA A 103 8.31 1.36 -14.14
C ALA A 103 7.04 0.82 -13.44
N LEU A 104 6.63 1.42 -12.34
CA LEU A 104 5.42 1.05 -11.59
C LEU A 104 4.15 1.35 -12.39
N THR A 105 4.06 2.50 -13.09
CA THR A 105 2.93 2.79 -13.99
C THR A 105 2.80 1.71 -15.08
N ARG A 106 3.91 1.30 -15.71
CA ARG A 106 3.91 0.21 -16.71
C ARG A 106 3.57 -1.15 -16.12
N ALA A 107 3.81 -1.36 -14.84
CA ALA A 107 3.40 -2.55 -14.10
C ALA A 107 1.92 -2.53 -13.66
N GLY A 108 1.12 -1.55 -14.10
CA GLY A 108 -0.30 -1.47 -13.77
C GLY A 108 -0.61 -0.87 -12.39
N VAL A 109 0.39 -0.31 -11.71
CA VAL A 109 0.20 0.40 -10.44
C VAL A 109 -0.60 1.68 -10.66
N ALA A 110 -1.48 2.02 -9.73
CA ALA A 110 -2.37 3.17 -9.79
C ALA A 110 -1.83 4.41 -9.09
N ALA A 111 -1.09 4.20 -8.01
CA ALA A 111 -0.62 5.25 -7.13
C ALA A 111 0.68 4.85 -6.44
N VAL A 112 1.49 5.84 -6.09
CA VAL A 112 2.66 5.66 -5.23
C VAL A 112 2.67 6.70 -4.13
N HIS A 113 3.25 6.36 -2.98
CA HIS A 113 3.66 7.37 -2.03
C HIS A 113 5.18 7.40 -1.87
N ILE A 114 5.71 8.62 -1.70
CA ILE A 114 7.12 8.92 -1.48
C ILE A 114 7.27 9.75 -0.21
N GLU A 115 8.28 9.46 0.60
CA GLU A 115 8.44 10.07 1.92
C GLU A 115 9.62 11.03 2.03
N ASP A 116 9.56 11.89 3.06
CA ASP A 116 10.59 12.90 3.37
C ASP A 116 11.69 12.40 4.34
N GLN A 117 11.79 11.10 4.61
CA GLN A 117 12.91 10.57 5.38
C GLN A 117 14.23 10.63 4.57
N VAL A 118 15.36 10.56 5.28
CA VAL A 118 16.67 10.30 4.64
C VAL A 118 16.69 8.90 4.04
N MET A 119 17.60 8.63 3.09
CA MET A 119 17.66 7.33 2.39
C MET A 119 17.84 6.15 3.36
N GLN A 120 18.54 6.34 4.48
CA GLN A 120 18.66 5.36 5.57
C GLN A 120 17.41 5.43 6.48
N LYS A 121 16.25 5.26 5.87
CA LYS A 121 14.95 5.39 6.53
C LYS A 121 14.74 4.38 7.65
N ARG A 122 13.76 4.67 8.51
CA ARG A 122 13.23 3.74 9.51
C ARG A 122 11.73 3.59 9.34
N CYS A 123 11.17 2.53 9.90
CA CYS A 123 9.71 2.39 9.97
C CYS A 123 9.08 3.65 10.59
N GLY A 124 8.00 4.18 9.99
CA GLY A 124 7.36 5.44 10.38
C GLY A 124 6.88 5.53 11.83
N HIS A 125 6.64 4.37 12.49
CA HIS A 125 6.25 4.29 13.89
C HIS A 125 7.42 4.10 14.86
N ARG A 126 8.66 4.11 14.38
CA ARG A 126 9.87 4.00 15.22
C ARG A 126 10.43 5.39 15.57
N PRO A 127 11.04 5.54 16.76
CA PRO A 127 11.72 6.79 17.12
C PRO A 127 13.03 6.98 16.35
N GLY A 128 13.53 8.23 16.34
CA GLY A 128 14.82 8.58 15.77
C GLY A 128 14.86 8.60 14.24
N LYS A 129 13.73 8.92 13.61
CA LYS A 129 13.66 9.23 12.18
C LYS A 129 14.41 10.53 11.89
N ALA A 130 15.18 10.56 10.80
CA ALA A 130 15.76 11.76 10.24
C ALA A 130 15.03 12.08 8.92
N ILE A 131 14.68 13.34 8.74
CA ILE A 131 13.98 13.83 7.55
C ILE A 131 14.86 14.79 6.77
N VAL A 132 14.62 14.90 5.47
CA VAL A 132 15.28 15.85 4.60
C VAL A 132 14.65 17.23 4.72
N SER A 133 15.27 18.26 4.14
CA SER A 133 14.68 19.60 4.09
C SER A 133 13.35 19.59 3.31
N GLN A 134 12.48 20.55 3.60
CA GLN A 134 11.24 20.75 2.82
C GLN A 134 11.54 20.92 1.32
N THR A 135 12.59 21.67 0.97
CA THR A 135 13.00 21.88 -0.42
C THR A 135 13.36 20.58 -1.12
N GLU A 136 14.12 19.69 -0.45
CA GLU A 136 14.47 18.39 -1.03
C GLU A 136 13.23 17.51 -1.22
N MET A 137 12.29 17.51 -0.27
CA MET A 137 11.04 16.76 -0.42
C MET A 137 10.19 17.29 -1.58
N VAL A 138 10.09 18.60 -1.72
CA VAL A 138 9.44 19.26 -2.87
C VAL A 138 10.08 18.83 -4.19
N ASP A 139 11.41 18.75 -4.26
CA ASP A 139 12.11 18.30 -5.46
C ASP A 139 11.87 16.82 -5.77
N ARG A 140 11.75 15.96 -4.75
CA ARG A 140 11.32 14.56 -4.92
C ARG A 140 9.92 14.46 -5.52
N VAL A 141 8.97 15.27 -5.01
CA VAL A 141 7.59 15.32 -5.53
C VAL A 141 7.59 15.81 -6.98
N LYS A 142 8.29 16.89 -7.31
CA LYS A 142 8.40 17.40 -8.69
C LYS A 142 8.96 16.34 -9.65
N ALA A 143 10.00 15.60 -9.23
CA ALA A 143 10.57 14.51 -10.03
C ALA A 143 9.57 13.39 -10.29
N ALA A 144 8.75 13.04 -9.28
CA ALA A 144 7.70 12.03 -9.42
C ALA A 144 6.56 12.50 -10.33
N VAL A 145 6.12 13.75 -10.18
CA VAL A 145 5.06 14.38 -10.99
C VAL A 145 5.48 14.51 -12.47
N ASP A 146 6.68 15.00 -12.75
CA ASP A 146 7.23 15.11 -14.11
C ASP A 146 7.36 13.75 -14.82
N ALA A 147 7.59 12.71 -14.05
CA ALA A 147 7.77 11.36 -14.58
C ALA A 147 6.48 10.64 -14.99
N ARG A 148 5.30 11.20 -14.71
CA ARG A 148 4.02 10.58 -15.05
C ARG A 148 3.89 10.30 -16.55
N ILE A 149 3.48 9.09 -16.89
CA ILE A 149 3.11 8.68 -18.26
C ILE A 149 1.60 8.42 -18.39
N ASP A 150 0.88 8.31 -17.27
CA ASP A 150 -0.56 8.36 -17.15
C ASP A 150 -0.94 9.60 -16.33
N PRO A 151 -1.68 10.57 -16.88
CA PRO A 151 -2.06 11.78 -16.15
C PRO A 151 -2.90 11.52 -14.89
N GLU A 152 -3.59 10.39 -14.84
CA GLU A 152 -4.40 9.98 -13.70
C GLU A 152 -3.60 9.25 -12.60
N PHE A 153 -2.34 8.88 -12.88
CA PHE A 153 -1.48 8.22 -11.89
C PHE A 153 -1.29 9.12 -10.66
N VAL A 154 -1.52 8.58 -9.47
CA VAL A 154 -1.52 9.36 -8.24
C VAL A 154 -0.13 9.40 -7.60
N ILE A 155 0.35 10.60 -7.31
CA ILE A 155 1.54 10.85 -6.49
C ILE A 155 1.08 11.35 -5.12
N MET A 156 1.33 10.54 -4.08
CA MET A 156 1.02 10.87 -2.70
C MET A 156 2.30 11.25 -1.98
N ALA A 157 2.36 12.44 -1.38
CA ALA A 157 3.50 12.83 -0.56
C ALA A 157 3.28 12.41 0.89
N ARG A 158 4.24 11.63 1.43
CA ARG A 158 4.26 11.25 2.84
C ARG A 158 5.22 12.15 3.60
N THR A 159 4.79 12.63 4.76
CA THR A 159 5.65 13.37 5.68
C THR A 159 5.73 12.69 7.04
N ASP A 160 6.93 12.52 7.52
CA ASP A 160 7.29 12.00 8.84
C ASP A 160 7.66 13.13 9.83
N ALA A 161 7.39 14.40 9.47
CA ALA A 161 7.83 15.58 10.19
C ALA A 161 7.13 15.82 11.54
N LEU A 162 5.96 15.20 11.79
CA LEU A 162 5.21 15.45 13.04
C LEU A 162 6.06 15.27 14.29
N GLN A 163 6.82 14.20 14.37
CA GLN A 163 7.64 13.90 15.55
C GLN A 163 8.91 14.77 15.64
N ALA A 164 9.46 15.19 14.51
CA ALA A 164 10.71 15.93 14.43
C ALA A 164 10.51 17.45 14.53
N GLU A 165 9.48 17.97 13.90
CA GLU A 165 9.27 19.42 13.69
C GLU A 165 7.92 19.92 14.23
N GLY A 166 7.02 19.01 14.63
CA GLY A 166 5.69 19.34 15.14
C GLY A 166 4.63 19.50 14.06
N LEU A 167 3.39 19.71 14.50
CA LEU A 167 2.20 19.65 13.62
C LEU A 167 2.22 20.74 12.53
N GLN A 168 2.51 21.99 12.89
CA GLN A 168 2.46 23.09 11.92
C GLN A 168 3.51 22.93 10.82
N ALA A 169 4.74 22.57 11.17
CA ALA A 169 5.79 22.34 10.20
C ALA A 169 5.46 21.16 9.26
N ALA A 170 4.85 20.08 9.79
CA ALA A 170 4.39 18.96 8.98
C ALA A 170 3.28 19.39 7.99
N ILE A 171 2.36 20.25 8.42
CA ILE A 171 1.31 20.83 7.55
C ILE A 171 1.94 21.71 6.47
N ASP A 172 2.87 22.60 6.82
CA ASP A 172 3.54 23.50 5.87
C ASP A 172 4.30 22.71 4.79
N ARG A 173 4.98 21.61 5.17
CA ARG A 173 5.61 20.68 4.23
C ARG A 173 4.60 20.02 3.30
N ALA A 174 3.47 19.56 3.85
CA ALA A 174 2.40 18.95 3.05
C ALA A 174 1.81 19.93 2.04
N CYS A 175 1.54 21.17 2.45
CA CYS A 175 1.08 22.23 1.54
C CYS A 175 2.08 22.49 0.40
N ALA A 176 3.37 22.59 0.72
CA ALA A 176 4.41 22.76 -0.30
C ALA A 176 4.50 21.57 -1.26
N CYS A 177 4.25 20.35 -0.79
CA CYS A 177 4.17 19.17 -1.65
C CYS A 177 2.93 19.19 -2.57
N VAL A 178 1.78 19.68 -2.08
CA VAL A 178 0.57 19.88 -2.90
C VAL A 178 0.83 20.93 -3.97
N GLU A 179 1.44 22.05 -3.63
CA GLU A 179 1.84 23.08 -4.59
C GLU A 179 2.82 22.56 -5.65
N ALA A 180 3.66 21.57 -5.30
CA ALA A 180 4.56 20.89 -6.21
C ALA A 180 3.87 19.84 -7.10
N GLY A 181 2.58 19.58 -6.89
CA GLY A 181 1.75 18.68 -7.70
C GLY A 181 1.46 17.32 -7.07
N ALA A 182 1.67 17.14 -5.77
CA ALA A 182 1.17 15.94 -5.06
C ALA A 182 -0.36 15.93 -5.08
N ASP A 183 -0.94 14.79 -5.40
CA ASP A 183 -2.39 14.61 -5.50
C ASP A 183 -3.06 14.32 -4.17
N MET A 184 -2.32 13.74 -3.23
CA MET A 184 -2.78 13.29 -1.92
C MET A 184 -1.65 13.41 -0.90
N ILE A 185 -1.99 13.42 0.38
CA ILE A 185 -1.02 13.52 1.48
C ILE A 185 -1.16 12.33 2.43
N PHE A 186 -0.02 11.83 2.88
CA PHE A 186 0.09 10.80 3.91
C PHE A 186 0.84 11.37 5.12
N PRO A 187 0.13 11.95 6.12
CA PRO A 187 0.74 12.40 7.37
C PRO A 187 1.00 11.18 8.27
N GLU A 188 2.25 10.86 8.55
CA GLU A 188 2.62 9.67 9.31
C GLU A 188 2.56 9.89 10.82
N ALA A 189 2.18 8.83 11.54
CA ALA A 189 2.23 8.74 13.00
C ALA A 189 1.41 9.81 13.76
N MET A 190 0.26 10.22 13.20
CA MET A 190 -0.72 11.05 13.91
C MET A 190 -1.26 10.27 15.12
N THR A 191 -1.38 10.95 16.26
CA THR A 191 -1.81 10.32 17.52
C THR A 191 -3.17 10.79 18.00
N GLN A 192 -3.72 11.83 17.36
CA GLN A 192 -4.99 12.46 17.75
C GLN A 192 -5.80 12.81 16.50
N LEU A 193 -7.14 12.77 16.62
CA LEU A 193 -8.06 13.06 15.52
C LEU A 193 -8.02 14.54 15.10
N ASP A 194 -7.78 15.45 16.03
CA ASP A 194 -7.66 16.88 15.74
C ASP A 194 -6.45 17.22 14.86
N GLN A 195 -5.37 16.41 14.91
CA GLN A 195 -4.23 16.54 14.00
C GLN A 195 -4.67 16.24 12.55
N TYR A 196 -5.46 15.18 12.33
CA TYR A 196 -6.03 14.88 11.01
C TYR A 196 -6.96 15.99 10.53
N ALA A 197 -7.82 16.52 11.42
CA ALA A 197 -8.71 17.64 11.10
C ALA A 197 -7.92 18.88 10.65
N ALA A 198 -6.81 19.20 11.33
CA ALA A 198 -5.95 20.32 10.97
C ALA A 198 -5.29 20.11 9.59
N PHE A 199 -4.80 18.91 9.29
CA PHE A 199 -4.27 18.56 7.97
C PHE A 199 -5.34 18.68 6.88
N ALA A 200 -6.51 18.04 7.05
CA ALA A 200 -7.60 18.05 6.07
C ALA A 200 -8.05 19.46 5.72
N LYS A 201 -8.10 20.34 6.74
CA LYS A 201 -8.46 21.75 6.55
C LYS A 201 -7.40 22.54 5.76
N ALA A 202 -6.12 22.19 5.91
CA ALA A 202 -5.02 22.97 5.33
C ALA A 202 -4.66 22.55 3.90
N VAL A 203 -4.60 21.25 3.61
CA VAL A 203 -4.00 20.74 2.36
C VAL A 203 -4.98 20.69 1.17
N HIS A 204 -6.29 20.72 1.39
CA HIS A 204 -7.33 20.70 0.36
C HIS A 204 -7.28 19.55 -0.66
N VAL A 205 -6.54 18.46 -0.33
CA VAL A 205 -6.48 17.20 -1.09
C VAL A 205 -6.78 16.04 -0.14
N PRO A 206 -7.15 14.86 -0.64
CA PRO A 206 -7.40 13.70 0.23
C PRO A 206 -6.17 13.39 1.09
N ILE A 207 -6.40 13.12 2.38
CA ILE A 207 -5.38 12.66 3.31
C ILE A 207 -5.58 11.20 3.68
N LEU A 208 -4.48 10.47 3.85
CA LEU A 208 -4.48 9.06 4.24
C LEU A 208 -4.12 8.93 5.72
N ALA A 209 -4.92 8.16 6.47
CA ALA A 209 -4.60 7.75 7.84
C ALA A 209 -4.06 6.31 7.85
N ASN A 210 -2.86 6.13 8.39
CA ASN A 210 -2.24 4.83 8.56
C ASN A 210 -2.67 4.18 9.88
N ILE A 211 -3.56 3.20 9.78
CA ILE A 211 -4.15 2.49 10.93
C ILE A 211 -3.46 1.13 11.07
N THR A 212 -2.20 1.17 11.51
CA THR A 212 -1.40 -0.04 11.71
C THR A 212 -1.39 -0.49 13.16
N GLU A 213 -1.51 -1.78 13.37
CA GLU A 213 -1.43 -2.40 14.70
C GLU A 213 -0.05 -2.23 15.30
N PHE A 214 0.01 -2.05 16.61
CA PHE A 214 1.25 -1.90 17.40
C PHE A 214 2.10 -0.67 17.00
N GLY A 215 1.48 0.29 16.30
CA GLY A 215 2.11 1.57 15.94
C GLY A 215 1.86 2.67 16.97
N ALA A 216 2.29 3.90 16.66
CA ALA A 216 2.06 5.07 17.49
C ALA A 216 0.63 5.62 17.36
N THR A 217 0.00 5.43 16.20
CA THR A 217 -1.36 5.89 15.90
C THR A 217 -2.37 4.98 16.58
N PRO A 218 -3.37 5.50 17.32
CA PRO A 218 -4.48 4.70 17.82
C PRO A 218 -5.29 4.08 16.66
N LEU A 219 -5.95 2.96 16.92
CA LEU A 219 -6.78 2.27 15.92
C LEU A 219 -8.13 2.97 15.78
N PHE A 220 -8.11 4.17 15.20
CA PHE A 220 -9.33 4.92 14.92
C PHE A 220 -10.24 4.16 13.95
N SER A 221 -11.54 4.21 14.20
CA SER A 221 -12.56 3.66 13.30
C SER A 221 -12.73 4.51 12.03
N VAL A 222 -13.34 3.92 11.01
CA VAL A 222 -13.66 4.62 9.76
C VAL A 222 -14.57 5.83 10.02
N ASP A 223 -15.52 5.73 10.96
CA ASP A 223 -16.44 6.83 11.28
C ASP A 223 -15.71 7.98 11.96
N GLU A 224 -14.83 7.70 12.95
CA GLU A 224 -14.00 8.75 13.58
C GLU A 224 -13.09 9.46 12.56
N LEU A 225 -12.51 8.71 11.61
CA LEU A 225 -11.69 9.28 10.55
C LEU A 225 -12.51 10.12 9.55
N ARG A 226 -13.73 9.69 9.24
CA ARG A 226 -14.67 10.45 8.39
C ARG A 226 -15.00 11.79 8.98
N ASP A 227 -15.30 11.82 10.28
CA ASP A 227 -15.73 13.04 11.00
C ASP A 227 -14.64 14.12 11.00
N VAL A 228 -13.37 13.74 10.87
CA VAL A 228 -12.24 14.68 10.80
C VAL A 228 -11.72 14.92 9.38
N GLY A 229 -12.42 14.44 8.35
CA GLY A 229 -12.12 14.73 6.95
C GLY A 229 -11.03 13.88 6.31
N VAL A 230 -10.69 12.72 6.89
CA VAL A 230 -9.78 11.75 6.29
C VAL A 230 -10.41 11.14 5.03
N GLY A 231 -9.66 11.07 3.95
CA GLY A 231 -10.11 10.53 2.66
C GLY A 231 -9.81 9.04 2.48
N LEU A 232 -8.76 8.51 3.11
CA LEU A 232 -8.34 7.10 3.00
C LEU A 232 -7.93 6.55 4.37
N ALA A 233 -8.37 5.33 4.69
CA ALA A 233 -7.92 4.57 5.86
C ALA A 233 -7.09 3.38 5.40
N LEU A 234 -5.80 3.36 5.76
CA LEU A 234 -4.85 2.33 5.35
C LEU A 234 -4.65 1.29 6.46
N TYR A 235 -4.79 0.02 6.10
CA TYR A 235 -4.48 -1.15 6.94
C TYR A 235 -3.32 -1.93 6.30
N PRO A 236 -2.05 -1.53 6.53
CA PRO A 236 -0.94 -1.91 5.66
C PRO A 236 -0.51 -3.37 5.77
N LEU A 237 -0.60 -3.99 6.94
CA LEU A 237 -0.05 -5.32 7.22
C LEU A 237 -0.95 -6.22 8.08
N SER A 238 -2.21 -5.88 8.32
CA SER A 238 -3.11 -6.62 9.23
C SER A 238 -3.23 -8.09 8.84
N ALA A 239 -3.54 -8.37 7.57
CA ALA A 239 -3.64 -9.74 7.06
C ALA A 239 -2.30 -10.49 7.14
N PHE A 240 -1.18 -9.83 6.78
CA PHE A 240 0.15 -10.44 6.88
C PHE A 240 0.51 -10.84 8.31
N ARG A 241 0.23 -9.98 9.30
CA ARG A 241 0.46 -10.31 10.72
C ARG A 241 -0.37 -11.51 11.18
N ALA A 242 -1.63 -11.57 10.75
CA ALA A 242 -2.51 -12.70 11.05
C ALA A 242 -2.00 -14.00 10.40
N MET A 243 -1.61 -13.96 9.12
CA MET A 243 -1.01 -15.10 8.40
C MET A 243 0.28 -15.58 9.09
N ALA A 244 1.16 -14.66 9.48
CA ALA A 244 2.42 -14.98 10.16
C ALA A 244 2.17 -15.67 11.52
N GLN A 245 1.23 -15.16 12.31
CA GLN A 245 0.89 -15.76 13.60
C GLN A 245 0.27 -17.15 13.43
N ALA A 246 -0.62 -17.35 12.46
CA ALA A 246 -1.18 -18.66 12.15
C ALA A 246 -0.09 -19.64 11.69
N ALA A 247 0.82 -19.20 10.81
CA ALA A 247 1.93 -20.02 10.34
C ALA A 247 2.85 -20.48 11.49
N LEU A 248 3.17 -19.60 12.45
CA LEU A 248 3.95 -19.97 13.64
C LEU A 248 3.25 -21.05 14.48
N GLY A 249 1.93 -20.94 14.67
CA GLY A 249 1.15 -21.94 15.37
C GLY A 249 1.19 -23.29 14.66
N VAL A 250 1.02 -23.30 13.34
CA VAL A 250 1.05 -24.52 12.52
C VAL A 250 2.44 -25.18 12.54
N TYR A 251 3.51 -24.40 12.35
CA TYR A 251 4.88 -24.92 12.41
C TYR A 251 5.21 -25.50 13.79
N GLY A 252 4.77 -24.82 14.88
CA GLY A 252 4.94 -25.31 16.23
C GLY A 252 4.24 -26.65 16.46
N ALA A 253 2.97 -26.76 16.06
CA ALA A 253 2.20 -28.00 16.18
C ALA A 253 2.83 -29.16 15.41
N ILE A 254 3.22 -28.94 14.15
CA ILE A 254 3.90 -29.97 13.34
C ILE A 254 5.20 -30.42 14.00
N ARG A 255 5.99 -29.46 14.51
CA ARG A 255 7.27 -29.76 15.14
C ARG A 255 7.11 -30.56 16.45
N GLN A 256 6.11 -30.22 17.25
CA GLN A 256 5.84 -30.82 18.56
C GLN A 256 5.09 -32.16 18.44
N ASP A 257 4.05 -32.22 17.62
CA ASP A 257 3.12 -33.35 17.55
C ASP A 257 3.48 -34.35 16.45
N GLY A 258 4.36 -33.97 15.52
CA GLY A 258 4.69 -34.77 14.33
C GLY A 258 3.58 -34.79 13.27
N HIS A 259 2.53 -34.01 13.43
CA HIS A 259 1.41 -33.89 12.49
C HIS A 259 0.65 -32.54 12.67
N GLN A 260 -0.23 -32.22 11.72
CA GLN A 260 -1.03 -30.98 11.69
C GLN A 260 -2.50 -31.15 12.09
N LYS A 261 -2.93 -32.33 12.55
CA LYS A 261 -4.36 -32.66 12.78
C LYS A 261 -5.05 -31.69 13.75
N ASN A 262 -4.32 -31.20 14.76
CA ASN A 262 -4.85 -30.37 15.84
C ASN A 262 -5.02 -28.88 15.45
N VAL A 263 -4.59 -28.49 14.27
CA VAL A 263 -4.60 -27.08 13.79
C VAL A 263 -5.30 -26.89 12.44
N LEU A 264 -6.10 -27.87 12.00
CA LEU A 264 -6.86 -27.78 10.75
C LEU A 264 -7.91 -26.65 10.77
N ASN A 265 -8.39 -26.28 11.94
CA ASN A 265 -9.40 -25.23 12.14
C ASN A 265 -8.87 -23.80 11.85
N VAL A 266 -7.55 -23.62 11.78
CA VAL A 266 -6.93 -22.32 11.40
C VAL A 266 -6.41 -22.31 9.96
N MET A 267 -6.70 -23.36 9.19
CA MET A 267 -6.30 -23.49 7.80
C MET A 267 -7.47 -23.25 6.87
N GLN A 268 -7.23 -22.57 5.76
CA GLN A 268 -8.20 -22.43 4.69
C GLN A 268 -8.46 -23.81 4.03
N PRO A 269 -9.73 -24.24 3.88
CA PRO A 269 -10.05 -25.47 3.16
C PRO A 269 -9.61 -25.40 1.68
N ARG A 270 -9.23 -26.56 1.12
CA ARG A 270 -8.79 -26.66 -0.27
C ARG A 270 -9.83 -26.16 -1.27
N MET A 271 -11.10 -26.44 -1.05
CA MET A 271 -12.17 -26.02 -1.95
C MET A 271 -12.36 -24.51 -1.98
N GLU A 272 -12.25 -23.85 -0.82
CA GLU A 272 -12.29 -22.40 -0.72
C GLU A 272 -11.10 -21.75 -1.44
N LEU A 273 -9.89 -22.31 -1.30
CA LEU A 273 -8.72 -21.91 -2.07
C LEU A 273 -8.98 -21.99 -3.59
N TYR A 274 -9.60 -23.09 -4.05
CA TYR A 274 -9.93 -23.30 -5.46
C TYR A 274 -10.96 -22.30 -5.97
N GLU A 275 -11.95 -21.92 -5.16
CA GLU A 275 -12.93 -20.89 -5.50
C GLU A 275 -12.25 -19.54 -5.75
N HIS A 276 -11.39 -19.10 -4.82
CA HIS A 276 -10.64 -17.83 -4.96
C HIS A 276 -9.72 -17.81 -6.18
N LEU A 277 -9.14 -18.95 -6.54
CA LEU A 277 -8.27 -19.08 -7.71
C LEU A 277 -9.05 -19.25 -9.03
N GLY A 278 -10.37 -19.49 -8.99
CA GLY A 278 -11.16 -19.84 -10.16
C GLY A 278 -10.76 -21.17 -10.80
N TYR A 279 -10.21 -22.11 -10.00
CA TYR A 279 -9.58 -23.36 -10.43
C TYR A 279 -10.46 -24.16 -11.39
N HIS A 280 -11.74 -24.32 -11.10
CA HIS A 280 -12.67 -25.09 -11.92
C HIS A 280 -12.89 -24.51 -13.32
N ALA A 281 -12.80 -23.17 -13.47
CA ALA A 281 -12.89 -22.54 -14.79
C ALA A 281 -11.68 -22.88 -15.67
N PHE A 282 -10.50 -23.04 -15.07
CA PHE A 282 -9.30 -23.50 -15.78
C PHE A 282 -9.44 -24.96 -16.22
N GLU A 283 -9.96 -25.86 -15.37
CA GLU A 283 -10.20 -27.26 -15.74
C GLU A 283 -11.20 -27.36 -16.90
N GLN A 284 -12.34 -26.66 -16.79
CA GLN A 284 -13.35 -26.65 -17.85
C GLN A 284 -12.80 -26.10 -19.18
N LYS A 285 -11.96 -25.05 -19.11
CA LYS A 285 -11.31 -24.49 -20.29
C LYS A 285 -10.35 -25.50 -20.93
N LEU A 286 -9.56 -26.20 -20.10
CA LEU A 286 -8.62 -27.23 -20.55
C LEU A 286 -9.35 -28.38 -21.23
N ASP A 287 -10.43 -28.89 -20.63
CA ASP A 287 -11.25 -29.95 -21.18
C ASP A 287 -11.87 -29.55 -22.54
N ALA A 288 -12.38 -28.32 -22.63
CA ALA A 288 -12.94 -27.78 -23.89
C ALA A 288 -11.88 -27.68 -25.00
N LEU A 289 -10.65 -27.20 -24.66
CA LEU A 289 -9.57 -27.05 -25.65
C LEU A 289 -9.08 -28.38 -26.20
N PHE A 290 -9.17 -29.47 -25.47
CA PHE A 290 -8.68 -30.78 -25.87
C PHE A 290 -9.78 -31.78 -26.22
N ALA A 291 -11.07 -31.38 -26.14
CA ALA A 291 -12.20 -32.22 -26.57
C ALA A 291 -12.27 -32.40 -28.08
N GLU A 292 -11.79 -31.44 -28.88
CA GLU A 292 -11.82 -31.45 -30.35
C GLU A 292 -10.78 -32.39 -31.01
N GLY A 293 -10.00 -33.12 -30.21
CA GLY A 293 -8.94 -34.02 -30.70
C GLY A 293 -9.16 -35.52 -30.41
N LYS A 294 -10.35 -35.92 -29.95
CA LYS A 294 -10.69 -37.33 -29.69
C LYS A 294 -11.77 -37.83 -30.61
#